data_38df40f1c59dae96128a03296933d317
#
_entry.id   38df40f1c59dae96128a03296933d317
#
_cell.length_a   1.000
_cell.length_b   1.000
_cell.length_c   1.000
_cell.angle_alpha   90.00
_cell.angle_beta   90.00
_cell.angle_gamma   90.00
#
_symmetry.space_group_name_H-M   'P 1'
#
loop_
_entity.id
_entity.type
_entity.pdbx_description
1 polymer ?
#
loop_
_entity_poly.entity_id
_entity_poly.type
_entity_poly.pdbx_seq_one_letter_code
_entity_poly.pdbx_strand_id
1 'polypeptide(L)'
;ALLELDEYNVKVISQRWGNCRFGYLRDHNEDFLESMVVPQMTAQPDIWIMITVPNEFQKVGKFNIGLTAGIETTVCHQDWITGCNRMDLVLTSSEFGKEVFEKTKYDLKNNKTGQIQESITLKTKMDVLFEGADITKYLPKSDKGEVSKELDKIKESFCFLNVGHWMQGDFGHDRKNIGYTVK
;
A
#
# COMPACT_ATOMS: atom_id res chain seq x y z
N ALA A 1 -5.33 -15.94 -4.95
CA ALA A 1 -3.92 -16.37 -5.13
C ALA A 1 -3.51 -17.38 -4.04
N LEU A 2 -3.19 -16.96 -2.78
CA LEU A 2 -2.72 -17.90 -1.74
C LEU A 2 -3.68 -19.07 -1.48
N LEU A 3 -4.98 -18.85 -1.57
CA LEU A 3 -6.01 -19.87 -1.37
C LEU A 3 -6.08 -20.91 -2.51
N GLU A 4 -5.68 -20.52 -3.70
CA GLU A 4 -5.65 -21.41 -4.87
C GLU A 4 -4.49 -22.42 -4.81
N LEU A 5 -3.55 -22.20 -3.89
CA LEU A 5 -2.40 -23.09 -3.73
C LEU A 5 -2.68 -24.30 -2.83
N ASP A 6 -3.85 -24.38 -2.20
CA ASP A 6 -4.30 -25.46 -1.28
C ASP A 6 -3.33 -25.84 -0.14
N GLU A 7 -2.19 -25.15 -0.07
CA GLU A 7 -1.10 -25.42 0.89
C GLU A 7 -1.21 -24.56 2.15
N TYR A 8 -2.06 -23.52 2.12
CA TYR A 8 -2.10 -22.50 3.16
C TYR A 8 -3.47 -22.39 3.82
N ASN A 9 -3.47 -22.39 5.15
CA ASN A 9 -4.65 -22.01 5.94
C ASN A 9 -4.60 -20.50 6.17
N VAL A 10 -5.32 -19.75 5.36
CA VAL A 10 -5.33 -18.28 5.40
C VAL A 10 -6.36 -17.78 6.40
N LYS A 11 -5.91 -16.90 7.32
CA LYS A 11 -6.77 -16.12 8.22
C LYS A 11 -6.47 -14.66 8.04
N VAL A 12 -7.48 -13.82 8.19
CA VAL A 12 -7.38 -12.37 8.03
C VAL A 12 -7.77 -11.69 9.33
N ILE A 13 -6.92 -10.80 9.81
CA ILE A 13 -7.26 -9.87 10.88
C ILE A 13 -7.47 -8.51 10.25
N SER A 14 -8.71 -8.03 10.27
CA SER A 14 -9.04 -6.72 9.73
C SER A 14 -8.51 -5.62 10.63
N GLN A 15 -7.72 -4.74 10.06
CA GLN A 15 -7.27 -3.52 10.72
C GLN A 15 -8.05 -2.32 10.14
N ARG A 16 -8.55 -1.46 11.02
CA ARG A 16 -9.28 -0.27 10.59
C ARG A 16 -8.31 0.75 10.01
N TRP A 17 -8.54 1.17 8.79
CA TRP A 17 -7.80 2.25 8.16
C TRP A 17 -8.56 3.57 8.30
N GLY A 18 -8.04 4.46 9.14
CA GLY A 18 -8.68 5.75 9.38
C GLY A 18 -10.15 5.63 9.80
N ASN A 19 -11.03 6.30 9.07
CA ASN A 19 -12.48 6.30 9.31
C ASN A 19 -13.24 5.26 8.47
N CYS A 20 -12.55 4.35 7.77
CA CYS A 20 -13.20 3.30 7.01
C CYS A 20 -14.08 2.44 7.91
N ARG A 21 -15.29 2.13 7.46
CA ARG A 21 -16.23 1.29 8.20
C ARG A 21 -15.90 -0.18 7.93
N PHE A 22 -16.06 -1.03 8.93
CA PHE A 22 -16.04 -2.47 8.76
C PHE A 22 -17.35 -2.96 8.10
N GLY A 23 -17.32 -4.16 7.51
CA GLY A 23 -18.51 -4.84 6.99
C GLY A 23 -18.62 -4.82 5.46
N TYR A 24 -17.62 -4.32 4.75
CA TYR A 24 -17.62 -4.29 3.28
C TYR A 24 -17.91 -5.67 2.66
N LEU A 25 -17.27 -6.73 3.14
CA LEU A 25 -17.44 -8.07 2.61
C LEU A 25 -18.90 -8.55 2.74
N ARG A 26 -19.49 -8.33 3.91
CA ARG A 26 -20.91 -8.67 4.17
C ARG A 26 -21.86 -7.88 3.28
N ASP A 27 -21.63 -6.58 3.14
CA ASP A 27 -22.45 -5.68 2.32
C ASP A 27 -22.40 -6.05 0.82
N HIS A 28 -21.37 -6.79 0.40
CA HIS A 28 -21.16 -7.20 -0.99
C HIS A 28 -21.33 -8.72 -1.21
N ASN A 29 -21.86 -9.44 -0.19
CA ASN A 29 -22.10 -10.89 -0.22
C ASN A 29 -20.83 -11.71 -0.51
N GLU A 30 -19.68 -11.27 0.03
CA GLU A 30 -18.39 -11.95 -0.08
C GLU A 30 -18.20 -12.94 1.10
N ASP A 31 -19.18 -13.82 1.30
CA ASP A 31 -19.27 -14.73 2.46
C ASP A 31 -18.03 -15.61 2.61
N PHE A 32 -17.46 -16.06 1.50
CA PHE A 32 -16.25 -16.87 1.50
C PHE A 32 -15.07 -16.10 2.10
N LEU A 33 -14.85 -14.86 1.69
CA LEU A 33 -13.78 -14.00 2.21
C LEU A 33 -14.08 -13.61 3.68
N GLU A 34 -15.34 -13.33 4.01
CA GLU A 34 -15.74 -13.00 5.39
C GLU A 34 -15.46 -14.17 6.35
N SER A 35 -15.62 -15.43 5.91
CA SER A 35 -15.35 -16.61 6.74
C SER A 35 -13.89 -16.75 7.17
N MET A 36 -12.97 -16.11 6.48
CA MET A 36 -11.55 -16.09 6.84
C MET A 36 -11.19 -15.01 7.86
N VAL A 37 -12.07 -14.03 8.07
CA VAL A 37 -11.84 -12.93 9.00
C VAL A 37 -12.01 -13.45 10.43
N VAL A 38 -10.96 -13.26 11.23
CA VAL A 38 -10.97 -13.64 12.65
C VAL A 38 -10.74 -12.42 13.53
N PRO A 39 -11.35 -12.36 14.73
CA PRO A 39 -11.18 -11.19 15.61
C PRO A 39 -9.79 -11.12 16.25
N GLN A 40 -9.16 -12.27 16.42
CA GLN A 40 -7.82 -12.38 17.02
C GLN A 40 -7.15 -13.69 16.60
N MET A 41 -5.83 -13.74 16.74
CA MET A 41 -5.07 -14.98 16.58
C MET A 41 -5.23 -15.88 17.81
N THR A 42 -5.31 -17.18 17.58
CA THR A 42 -5.33 -18.22 18.63
C THR A 42 -3.97 -18.89 18.81
N ALA A 43 -3.05 -18.70 17.85
CA ALA A 43 -1.69 -19.23 17.88
C ALA A 43 -0.77 -18.34 17.05
N GLN A 44 0.55 -18.48 17.23
CA GLN A 44 1.53 -17.80 16.39
C GLN A 44 1.48 -18.37 14.97
N PRO A 45 1.25 -17.56 13.94
CA PRO A 45 1.24 -18.02 12.56
C PRO A 45 2.65 -18.35 12.07
N ASP A 46 2.76 -19.30 11.14
CA ASP A 46 4.04 -19.59 10.47
C ASP A 46 4.48 -18.40 9.61
N ILE A 47 3.54 -17.81 8.86
CA ILE A 47 3.76 -16.62 8.05
C ILE A 47 2.80 -15.52 8.51
N TRP A 48 3.33 -14.34 8.76
CA TRP A 48 2.58 -13.14 9.06
C TRP A 48 2.81 -12.10 7.97
N ILE A 49 1.73 -11.65 7.32
CA ILE A 49 1.79 -10.63 6.27
C ILE A 49 1.07 -9.37 6.78
N MET A 50 1.77 -8.26 6.81
CA MET A 50 1.18 -6.95 7.08
C MET A 50 1.17 -6.09 5.82
N ILE A 51 -0.01 -5.56 5.48
CA ILE A 51 -0.22 -4.66 4.34
C ILE A 51 -0.56 -3.29 4.91
N THR A 52 0.45 -2.45 5.08
CA THR A 52 0.31 -1.12 5.69
C THR A 52 1.56 -0.26 5.46
N VAL A 53 1.62 0.93 6.09
CA VAL A 53 2.82 1.77 6.10
C VAL A 53 3.90 1.18 7.01
N PRO A 54 5.18 1.25 6.62
CA PRO A 54 6.25 0.50 7.30
C PRO A 54 6.45 0.78 8.79
N ASN A 55 6.16 2.00 9.25
CA ASN A 55 6.27 2.32 10.69
C ASN A 55 5.31 1.49 11.57
N GLU A 56 4.24 0.94 10.99
CA GLU A 56 3.28 0.06 11.68
C GLU A 56 3.66 -1.41 11.65
N PHE A 57 4.66 -1.82 10.87
CA PHE A 57 5.09 -3.21 10.80
C PHE A 57 5.46 -3.79 12.16
N GLN A 58 4.96 -4.98 12.45
CA GLN A 58 5.20 -5.70 13.70
C GLN A 58 5.57 -7.15 13.41
N LYS A 59 6.54 -7.65 14.16
CA LYS A 59 6.97 -9.05 14.10
C LYS A 59 6.05 -9.89 14.98
N VAL A 60 5.24 -10.74 14.34
CA VAL A 60 4.19 -11.54 14.98
C VAL A 60 4.34 -13.02 14.67
N GLY A 61 4.59 -13.36 13.41
CA GLY A 61 4.75 -14.72 12.94
C GLY A 61 6.15 -15.29 13.14
N LYS A 62 6.34 -16.55 12.76
CA LYS A 62 7.66 -17.14 12.67
C LYS A 62 8.46 -16.50 11.52
N PHE A 63 7.80 -16.22 10.40
CA PHE A 63 8.30 -15.45 9.27
C PHE A 63 7.37 -14.28 8.98
N ASN A 64 7.92 -13.08 8.83
CA ASN A 64 7.14 -11.83 8.76
C ASN A 64 7.41 -11.09 7.46
N ILE A 65 6.35 -10.82 6.71
CA ILE A 65 6.40 -10.13 5.43
C ILE A 65 5.67 -8.79 5.59
N GLY A 66 6.38 -7.69 5.31
CA GLY A 66 5.77 -6.37 5.17
C GLY A 66 5.47 -6.08 3.71
N LEU A 67 4.25 -5.66 3.40
CA LEU A 67 3.87 -5.22 2.06
C LEU A 67 3.43 -3.76 2.13
N THR A 68 4.08 -2.91 1.34
CA THR A 68 3.82 -1.47 1.32
C THR A 68 3.83 -0.94 -0.10
N ALA A 69 2.98 0.06 -0.38
CA ALA A 69 2.98 0.76 -1.66
C ALA A 69 4.29 1.53 -1.93
N GLY A 70 5.11 1.73 -0.91
CA GLY A 70 6.32 2.53 -1.02
C GLY A 70 6.04 4.02 -0.88
N ILE A 71 6.89 4.83 -1.51
CA ILE A 71 6.81 6.29 -1.41
C ILE A 71 7.19 6.94 -2.74
N GLU A 72 6.61 8.09 -3.04
CA GLU A 72 6.84 8.83 -4.29
C GLU A 72 7.97 9.88 -4.17
N THR A 73 8.54 10.06 -2.98
CA THR A 73 9.69 10.96 -2.74
C THR A 73 11.02 10.24 -2.84
N THR A 74 12.11 10.97 -2.92
CA THR A 74 13.46 10.40 -3.05
C THR A 74 14.09 9.94 -1.73
N VAL A 75 13.44 10.21 -0.61
CA VAL A 75 13.86 9.80 0.75
C VAL A 75 12.62 9.45 1.55
N CYS A 76 12.62 8.33 2.25
CA CYS A 76 11.55 7.96 3.18
C CYS A 76 11.92 8.35 4.63
N HIS A 77 10.91 8.43 5.51
CA HIS A 77 11.14 8.74 6.92
C HIS A 77 11.94 7.62 7.63
N GLN A 78 12.78 8.00 8.60
CA GLN A 78 13.61 7.03 9.35
C GLN A 78 12.81 5.92 10.02
N ASP A 79 11.59 6.21 10.51
CA ASP A 79 10.72 5.22 11.14
C ASP A 79 10.25 4.15 10.16
N TRP A 80 10.18 4.48 8.86
CA TRP A 80 9.86 3.51 7.83
C TRP A 80 11.02 2.51 7.63
N ILE A 81 12.26 3.00 7.62
CA ILE A 81 13.45 2.12 7.57
C ILE A 81 13.47 1.21 8.81
N THR A 82 13.25 1.78 9.98
CA THR A 82 13.20 1.02 11.24
C THR A 82 12.07 0.00 11.23
N GLY A 83 10.92 0.35 10.69
CA GLY A 83 9.78 -0.54 10.53
C GLY A 83 10.07 -1.70 9.58
N CYS A 84 10.64 -1.41 8.41
CA CYS A 84 11.09 -2.45 7.48
C CYS A 84 12.08 -3.43 8.14
N ASN A 85 13.01 -2.93 8.94
CA ASN A 85 14.01 -3.74 9.61
C ASN A 85 13.45 -4.68 10.70
N ARG A 86 12.16 -4.59 11.05
CA ARG A 86 11.49 -5.56 11.92
C ARG A 86 11.05 -6.81 11.18
N MET A 87 10.94 -6.75 9.85
CA MET A 87 10.41 -7.82 9.02
C MET A 87 11.54 -8.75 8.54
N ASP A 88 11.17 -9.94 8.10
CA ASP A 88 12.11 -10.89 7.50
C ASP A 88 12.20 -10.67 5.97
N LEU A 89 11.13 -10.12 5.38
CA LEU A 89 11.03 -9.69 3.98
C LEU A 89 10.12 -8.49 3.87
N VAL A 90 10.47 -7.53 3.02
CA VAL A 90 9.57 -6.43 2.66
C VAL A 90 9.33 -6.44 1.15
N LEU A 91 8.08 -6.26 0.75
CA LEU A 91 7.66 -6.15 -0.63
C LEU A 91 7.12 -4.74 -0.89
N THR A 92 7.55 -4.14 -1.99
CA THR A 92 7.05 -2.86 -2.47
C THR A 92 6.56 -2.98 -3.91
N SER A 93 5.73 -2.05 -4.36
CA SER A 93 5.06 -2.14 -5.66
C SER A 93 5.94 -1.74 -6.86
N SER A 94 7.13 -1.16 -6.63
CA SER A 94 7.96 -0.64 -7.72
C SER A 94 9.46 -0.68 -7.41
N GLU A 95 10.28 -0.77 -8.47
CA GLU A 95 11.73 -0.63 -8.36
C GLU A 95 12.12 0.75 -7.82
N PHE A 96 11.41 1.80 -8.19
CA PHE A 96 11.63 3.14 -7.65
C PHE A 96 11.47 3.15 -6.13
N GLY A 97 10.36 2.59 -5.61
CA GLY A 97 10.14 2.50 -4.18
C GLY A 97 11.26 1.72 -3.47
N LYS A 98 11.66 0.56 -4.02
CA LYS A 98 12.78 -0.23 -3.50
C LYS A 98 14.07 0.59 -3.43
N GLU A 99 14.44 1.26 -4.50
CA GLU A 99 15.65 2.11 -4.53
C GLU A 99 15.62 3.22 -3.48
N VAL A 100 14.46 3.84 -3.25
CA VAL A 100 14.32 4.88 -2.23
C VAL A 100 14.62 4.33 -0.84
N PHE A 101 14.08 3.16 -0.49
CA PHE A 101 14.35 2.52 0.80
C PHE A 101 15.83 2.13 0.94
N GLU A 102 16.43 1.53 -0.08
CA GLU A 102 17.82 1.08 -0.09
C GLU A 102 18.83 2.26 -0.01
N LYS A 103 18.52 3.39 -0.65
CA LYS A 103 19.36 4.57 -0.66
C LYS A 103 19.16 5.50 0.53
N THR A 104 18.05 5.36 1.26
CA THR A 104 17.76 6.19 2.44
C THR A 104 18.70 5.84 3.59
N LYS A 105 19.38 6.85 4.10
CA LYS A 105 20.30 6.74 5.23
C LYS A 105 20.15 7.93 6.17
N TYR A 106 20.10 7.65 7.46
CA TYR A 106 20.13 8.65 8.53
C TYR A 106 21.29 8.36 9.46
N ASP A 107 22.15 9.39 9.67
CA ASP A 107 23.26 9.29 10.61
C ASP A 107 22.89 9.97 11.94
N LEU A 108 22.77 9.18 13.00
CA LEU A 108 22.58 9.67 14.35
C LEU A 108 23.92 10.15 14.92
N LYS A 109 24.01 11.44 15.17
CA LYS A 109 25.23 12.07 15.69
C LYS A 109 25.11 12.32 17.18
N ASN A 110 26.21 12.14 17.89
CA ASN A 110 26.35 12.59 19.27
C ASN A 110 26.30 14.11 19.31
N ASN A 111 25.36 14.69 20.02
CA ASN A 111 25.18 16.15 20.10
C ASN A 111 26.36 16.90 20.74
N LYS A 112 27.23 16.22 21.52
CA LYS A 112 28.38 16.83 22.17
C LYS A 112 29.67 16.71 21.35
N THR A 113 29.85 15.61 20.65
CA THR A 113 31.11 15.33 19.91
C THR A 113 30.97 15.48 18.41
N GLY A 114 29.74 15.55 17.86
CA GLY A 114 29.47 15.57 16.42
C GLY A 114 29.77 14.24 15.71
N GLN A 115 30.27 13.23 16.42
CA GLN A 115 30.59 11.93 15.84
C GLN A 115 29.32 11.13 15.55
N ILE A 116 29.33 10.39 14.45
CA ILE A 116 28.26 9.46 14.09
C ILE A 116 28.31 8.28 15.06
N GLN A 117 27.23 8.06 15.80
CA GLN A 117 27.09 6.93 16.73
C GLN A 117 26.44 5.72 16.04
N GLU A 118 25.48 5.96 15.18
CA GLU A 118 24.72 4.93 14.48
C GLU A 118 24.25 5.45 13.12
N SER A 119 24.12 4.56 12.16
CA SER A 119 23.46 4.84 10.89
C SER A 119 22.23 3.97 10.72
N ILE A 120 21.08 4.59 10.51
CA ILE A 120 19.83 3.90 10.20
C ILE A 120 19.79 3.69 8.68
N THR A 121 19.86 2.46 8.27
CA THR A 121 19.77 2.01 6.87
C THR A 121 18.89 0.78 6.77
N LEU A 122 18.39 0.49 5.58
CA LEU A 122 17.66 -0.76 5.32
C LEU A 122 18.61 -1.95 5.48
N LYS A 123 18.24 -2.90 6.33
CA LYS A 123 18.97 -4.16 6.58
C LYS A 123 18.19 -5.37 6.10
N THR A 124 16.86 -5.25 6.07
CA THR A 124 15.96 -6.31 5.65
C THR A 124 15.97 -6.44 4.13
N LYS A 125 15.88 -7.68 3.64
CA LYS A 125 15.69 -7.94 2.21
C LYS A 125 14.41 -7.24 1.73
N MET A 126 14.52 -6.48 0.64
CA MET A 126 13.40 -5.87 -0.04
C MET A 126 13.32 -6.37 -1.48
N ASP A 127 12.13 -6.72 -1.91
CA ASP A 127 11.85 -7.14 -3.28
C ASP A 127 10.64 -6.38 -3.84
N VAL A 128 10.48 -6.44 -5.15
CA VAL A 128 9.34 -5.83 -5.83
C VAL A 128 8.27 -6.87 -6.09
N LEU A 129 7.07 -6.60 -5.60
CA LEU A 129 5.85 -7.29 -5.99
C LEU A 129 4.97 -6.28 -6.74
N PHE A 130 5.04 -6.30 -8.06
CA PHE A 130 4.28 -5.37 -8.89
C PHE A 130 2.78 -5.59 -8.72
N GLU A 131 2.02 -4.51 -8.61
CA GLU A 131 0.56 -4.58 -8.50
C GLU A 131 -0.05 -5.04 -9.82
N GLY A 132 -0.82 -6.12 -9.74
CA GLY A 132 -1.56 -6.64 -10.90
C GLY A 132 -2.93 -5.97 -11.04
N ALA A 133 -3.49 -6.06 -12.24
CA ALA A 133 -4.87 -5.70 -12.52
C ALA A 133 -5.65 -6.92 -13.02
N ASP A 134 -6.93 -7.00 -12.66
CA ASP A 134 -7.82 -8.02 -13.19
C ASP A 134 -8.15 -7.70 -14.65
N ILE A 135 -7.39 -8.27 -15.56
CA ILE A 135 -7.56 -8.07 -17.00
C ILE A 135 -8.86 -8.63 -17.56
N THR A 136 -9.60 -9.42 -16.79
CA THR A 136 -10.93 -9.90 -17.20
C THR A 136 -12.02 -8.85 -16.94
N LYS A 137 -11.80 -7.95 -15.99
CA LYS A 137 -12.69 -6.85 -15.64
C LYS A 137 -12.30 -5.53 -16.32
N TYR A 138 -10.99 -5.28 -16.43
CA TYR A 138 -10.41 -4.04 -16.97
C TYR A 138 -9.92 -4.26 -18.41
N LEU A 139 -10.87 -4.50 -19.32
CA LEU A 139 -10.60 -4.65 -20.75
C LEU A 139 -11.06 -3.40 -21.49
N PRO A 140 -10.39 -3.04 -22.60
CA PRO A 140 -10.95 -2.12 -23.57
C PRO A 140 -12.28 -2.68 -24.06
N LYS A 141 -13.40 -2.03 -23.71
CA LYS A 141 -14.72 -2.44 -24.20
C LYS A 141 -14.96 -1.82 -25.57
N SER A 142 -15.37 -2.66 -26.52
CA SER A 142 -15.83 -2.23 -27.84
C SER A 142 -17.24 -1.62 -27.77
N ASP A 143 -18.03 -2.03 -26.79
CA ASP A 143 -19.40 -1.54 -26.64
C ASP A 143 -19.42 -0.30 -25.77
N LYS A 144 -20.12 0.69 -26.26
CA LYS A 144 -20.43 1.90 -25.51
C LYS A 144 -21.53 1.58 -24.48
N GLY A 145 -21.15 1.32 -23.22
CA GLY A 145 -22.07 1.16 -22.11
C GLY A 145 -22.80 2.47 -21.74
N GLU A 146 -23.66 2.43 -20.72
CA GLU A 146 -24.44 3.61 -20.28
C GLU A 146 -23.57 4.83 -19.93
N VAL A 147 -22.37 4.61 -19.35
CA VAL A 147 -21.41 5.69 -19.03
C VAL A 147 -20.98 6.47 -20.28
N SER A 148 -20.91 5.81 -21.43
CA SER A 148 -20.53 6.46 -22.69
C SER A 148 -21.57 7.46 -23.16
N LYS A 149 -22.86 7.24 -22.87
CA LYS A 149 -23.93 8.19 -23.24
C LYS A 149 -23.77 9.53 -22.52
N GLU A 150 -23.26 9.53 -21.29
CA GLU A 150 -22.94 10.77 -20.57
C GLU A 150 -21.70 11.45 -21.16
N LEU A 151 -20.69 10.68 -21.55
CA LEU A 151 -19.48 11.22 -22.20
C LEU A 151 -19.78 11.77 -23.59
N ASP A 152 -20.77 11.23 -24.33
CA ASP A 152 -21.19 11.73 -25.65
C ASP A 152 -21.81 13.15 -25.57
N LYS A 153 -22.15 13.67 -24.37
CA LYS A 153 -22.58 15.05 -24.15
C LYS A 153 -21.45 16.06 -24.15
N ILE A 154 -20.21 15.59 -24.02
CA ILE A 154 -19.02 16.43 -24.05
C ILE A 154 -18.75 16.81 -25.51
N LYS A 155 -18.72 18.11 -25.79
CA LYS A 155 -18.59 18.65 -27.15
C LYS A 155 -17.14 18.85 -27.60
N GLU A 156 -16.23 18.84 -26.63
CA GLU A 156 -14.81 19.03 -26.86
C GLU A 156 -14.22 17.84 -27.63
N SER A 157 -13.39 18.13 -28.63
CA SER A 157 -12.73 17.11 -29.43
C SER A 157 -11.60 16.37 -28.71
N PHE A 158 -11.12 16.93 -27.60
CA PHE A 158 -10.08 16.36 -26.76
C PHE A 158 -10.36 16.68 -25.30
N CYS A 159 -10.24 15.69 -24.43
CA CYS A 159 -10.46 15.83 -22.99
C CYS A 159 -9.36 15.14 -22.20
N PHE A 160 -8.95 15.74 -21.10
CA PHE A 160 -8.14 15.07 -20.08
C PHE A 160 -9.05 14.34 -19.11
N LEU A 161 -8.75 13.07 -18.82
CA LEU A 161 -9.42 12.31 -17.78
C LEU A 161 -8.58 12.36 -16.49
N ASN A 162 -9.17 12.84 -15.40
CA ASN A 162 -8.60 12.70 -14.07
C ASN A 162 -9.54 11.84 -13.21
N VAL A 163 -9.01 10.73 -12.69
CA VAL A 163 -9.72 9.84 -11.75
C VAL A 163 -8.92 9.81 -10.47
N GLY A 164 -9.49 10.34 -9.40
CA GLY A 164 -8.78 10.42 -8.13
C GLY A 164 -9.65 10.94 -7.00
N HIS A 165 -9.15 10.80 -5.77
CA HIS A 165 -9.77 11.38 -4.61
C HIS A 165 -9.26 12.82 -4.44
N TRP A 166 -10.16 13.80 -4.41
CA TRP A 166 -9.81 15.16 -4.02
C TRP A 166 -9.68 15.21 -2.50
N MET A 167 -8.45 15.16 -2.04
CA MET A 167 -8.15 15.18 -0.62
C MET A 167 -8.36 16.58 -0.05
N GLN A 168 -8.66 16.63 1.25
CA GLN A 168 -8.78 17.90 1.97
C GLN A 168 -7.45 18.66 1.94
N GLY A 169 -7.50 19.94 1.63
CA GLY A 169 -6.33 20.83 1.55
C GLY A 169 -6.71 22.10 0.77
N ASP A 170 -5.96 23.17 1.00
CA ASP A 170 -6.07 24.40 0.23
C ASP A 170 -5.50 24.21 -1.18
N PHE A 171 -5.81 25.16 -2.06
CA PHE A 171 -5.34 25.17 -3.43
C PHE A 171 -3.80 25.05 -3.50
N GLY A 172 -3.32 23.98 -4.14
CA GLY A 172 -1.89 23.64 -4.23
C GLY A 172 -1.32 22.95 -2.99
N HIS A 173 -2.13 22.65 -1.99
CA HIS A 173 -1.71 21.91 -0.79
C HIS A 173 -2.34 20.52 -0.68
N ASP A 174 -3.26 20.15 -1.57
CA ASP A 174 -3.70 18.76 -1.65
C ASP A 174 -2.64 17.88 -2.30
N ARG A 175 -2.41 16.69 -1.73
CA ARG A 175 -1.34 15.77 -2.14
C ARG A 175 -1.35 15.41 -3.64
N LYS A 176 -2.53 15.43 -4.27
CA LYS A 176 -2.70 15.07 -5.68
C LYS A 176 -2.77 16.27 -6.61
N ASN A 177 -2.65 17.48 -6.08
CA ASN A 177 -2.72 18.74 -6.84
C ASN A 177 -3.97 18.87 -7.73
N ILE A 178 -5.10 18.29 -7.32
CA ILE A 178 -6.34 18.31 -8.10
C ILE A 178 -6.83 19.74 -8.30
N GLY A 179 -6.64 20.59 -7.29
CA GLY A 179 -6.96 22.01 -7.39
C GLY A 179 -6.24 22.73 -8.55
N TYR A 180 -5.00 22.36 -8.86
CA TYR A 180 -4.28 22.87 -10.04
C TYR A 180 -4.74 22.24 -11.35
N THR A 181 -5.18 20.98 -11.31
CA THR A 181 -5.63 20.26 -12.50
C THR A 181 -6.98 20.82 -13.00
N VAL A 182 -7.83 21.30 -12.10
CA VAL A 182 -9.19 21.80 -12.42
C VAL A 182 -9.20 23.30 -12.77
N LYS A 183 -8.15 24.04 -12.49
CA LYS A 183 -8.04 25.46 -12.81
C LYS A 183 -7.68 25.71 -14.26
#